data_75c4766121bf0725f6e75c0e7aef8ef2
#
_entry.id   75c4766121bf0725f6e75c0e7aef8ef2
#
_cell.length_a   1.000
_cell.length_b   1.000
_cell.length_c   1.000
_cell.angle_alpha   90.00
_cell.angle_beta   90.00
_cell.angle_gamma   90.00
#
_symmetry.space_group_name_H-M   'P 1'
#
loop_
_entity.id
_entity.type
_entity.pdbx_description
1 polymer ?
#
loop_
_entity_poly.entity_id
_entity_poly.type
_entity_poly.pdbx_seq_one_letter_code
_entity_poly.pdbx_strand_id
1 'polypeptide(L)'
;MEKLPVIRWVNPAEDDIVWRYPNDEIPFGAVLVVEEYQVAVFFRDGKAYDVLGPGRHVLSTLNLPLLTKAYNLVYSETPFKATIIFVSMKQHKGRFGGQSQTRDLAPIKFHGMFLFRVDNPQLFVVEVVGGQQAYDTDSVNNFLRGYFNERVIASIAKYTLVDVYGNLDKVSAEVKLDLFEDFRRIGLELIDVKFEGIDTTPEYRERLFWIAHTGAATEVLRMDTVKAASKELGKSPGASLGAGMMIIPPLFYPPYPSQQPSAAPPAIPSATGTPPSQPPGKGIVCPKCGTMNPPGAKFCYNCGTPLTKKCPKCGNEVPLNANFCPFCGYRFTQ
;
A
#
# COMPACT_ATOMS: atom_id res chain seq x y z
N MET A 1 26.32 -25.64 51.75
CA MET A 1 26.35 -24.51 50.77
C MET A 1 25.15 -24.68 49.88
N GLU A 2 24.11 -23.95 50.11
CA GLU A 2 22.96 -23.92 49.23
C GLU A 2 23.40 -23.32 47.90
N LYS A 3 23.20 -24.04 46.78
CA LYS A 3 23.54 -23.53 45.46
C LYS A 3 22.62 -22.36 45.15
N LEU A 4 23.15 -21.15 45.02
CA LEU A 4 22.40 -19.99 44.60
C LEU A 4 21.69 -20.28 43.25
N PRO A 5 20.41 -19.94 43.14
CA PRO A 5 19.65 -20.23 41.91
C PRO A 5 20.20 -19.44 40.72
N VAL A 6 20.23 -20.12 39.60
CA VAL A 6 20.55 -19.49 38.29
C VAL A 6 19.23 -19.15 37.59
N ILE A 7 19.00 -17.87 37.34
CA ILE A 7 17.84 -17.34 36.68
C ILE A 7 18.20 -17.15 35.20
N ARG A 8 17.50 -17.80 34.31
CA ARG A 8 17.70 -17.67 32.87
C ARG A 8 16.39 -18.01 32.13
N TRP A 9 16.22 -17.50 30.94
CA TRP A 9 15.14 -17.93 30.08
C TRP A 9 15.41 -19.34 29.57
N VAL A 10 14.54 -20.29 29.89
CA VAL A 10 14.73 -21.71 29.57
C VAL A 10 13.95 -22.05 28.31
N ASN A 11 14.65 -22.60 27.31
CA ASN A 11 14.08 -23.08 26.05
C ASN A 11 13.16 -22.07 25.34
N PRO A 12 13.63 -20.84 25.04
CA PRO A 12 12.82 -19.89 24.27
C PRO A 12 12.53 -20.46 22.89
N ALA A 13 11.25 -20.41 22.48
CA ALA A 13 10.89 -20.68 21.09
C ALA A 13 11.36 -19.55 20.17
N GLU A 14 11.40 -19.79 18.86
CA GLU A 14 11.86 -18.80 17.88
C GLU A 14 10.95 -17.56 17.87
N ASP A 15 9.65 -17.77 18.07
CA ASP A 15 8.62 -16.75 18.05
C ASP A 15 8.38 -16.06 19.41
N ASP A 16 9.04 -16.53 20.48
CA ASP A 16 8.91 -15.93 21.79
C ASP A 16 9.60 -14.56 21.84
N ILE A 17 8.86 -13.55 22.31
CA ILE A 17 9.36 -12.19 22.45
C ILE A 17 9.58 -11.84 23.92
N VAL A 18 8.67 -12.26 24.80
CA VAL A 18 8.73 -11.96 26.21
C VAL A 18 8.44 -13.20 27.06
N TRP A 19 9.20 -13.33 28.12
CA TRP A 19 8.96 -14.34 29.15
C TRP A 19 9.18 -13.77 30.53
N ARG A 20 8.18 -13.90 31.36
CA ARG A 20 8.25 -13.52 32.77
C ARG A 20 8.75 -14.68 33.61
N TYR A 21 9.79 -14.42 34.40
CA TYR A 21 10.28 -15.38 35.43
C TYR A 21 9.17 -15.65 36.46
N PRO A 22 8.86 -16.93 36.72
CA PRO A 22 7.67 -17.27 37.50
C PRO A 22 7.77 -16.97 39.01
N ASN A 23 8.99 -16.72 39.55
CA ASN A 23 9.19 -16.44 40.93
C ASN A 23 9.55 -14.98 41.15
N ASP A 24 8.73 -14.26 41.92
CA ASP A 24 8.97 -12.86 42.23
C ASP A 24 9.85 -12.67 43.50
N GLU A 25 10.16 -13.74 44.24
CA GLU A 25 11.09 -13.72 45.36
C GLU A 25 12.50 -14.10 44.89
N ILE A 26 13.36 -13.11 44.78
CA ILE A 26 14.70 -13.27 44.26
C ILE A 26 15.70 -13.36 45.43
N PRO A 27 16.41 -14.50 45.59
CA PRO A 27 17.45 -14.63 46.59
C PRO A 27 18.60 -13.69 46.34
N PHE A 28 19.10 -13.06 47.37
CA PHE A 28 20.28 -12.19 47.25
C PHE A 28 21.49 -13.00 46.81
N GLY A 29 22.21 -12.51 45.82
CA GLY A 29 23.35 -13.20 45.20
C GLY A 29 22.94 -14.22 44.12
N ALA A 30 21.66 -14.36 43.79
CA ALA A 30 21.23 -15.15 42.64
C ALA A 30 21.96 -14.72 41.36
N VAL A 31 22.22 -15.66 40.48
CA VAL A 31 22.92 -15.41 39.21
C VAL A 31 21.90 -15.31 38.09
N LEU A 32 21.81 -14.13 37.51
CA LEU A 32 21.04 -13.92 36.28
C LEU A 32 21.93 -14.11 35.04
N VAL A 33 21.49 -14.92 34.12
CA VAL A 33 22.15 -15.12 32.83
C VAL A 33 21.23 -14.58 31.71
N VAL A 34 21.72 -13.60 30.99
CA VAL A 34 21.05 -12.97 29.84
C VAL A 34 21.85 -13.27 28.57
N GLU A 35 21.22 -13.89 27.59
CA GLU A 35 21.86 -14.21 26.32
C GLU A 35 22.07 -12.93 25.46
N GLU A 36 23.00 -12.99 24.45
CA GLU A 36 23.33 -11.82 23.63
C GLU A 36 22.15 -11.15 22.93
N TYR A 37 21.13 -11.91 22.65
CA TYR A 37 19.93 -11.44 21.98
C TYR A 37 18.77 -11.14 22.93
N GLN A 38 19.06 -11.06 24.24
CA GLN A 38 18.04 -10.82 25.28
C GLN A 38 18.42 -9.63 26.14
N VAL A 39 17.42 -9.09 26.82
CA VAL A 39 17.59 -8.20 27.96
C VAL A 39 16.66 -8.66 29.09
N ALA A 40 17.01 -8.35 30.32
CA ALA A 40 16.18 -8.60 31.48
C ALA A 40 15.72 -7.26 32.08
N VAL A 41 14.41 -7.05 32.15
CA VAL A 41 13.79 -5.86 32.73
C VAL A 41 13.30 -6.19 34.14
N PHE A 42 13.69 -5.37 35.09
CA PHE A 42 13.29 -5.52 36.52
C PHE A 42 12.13 -4.61 36.84
N PHE A 43 11.06 -5.20 37.37
CA PHE A 43 9.89 -4.48 37.86
C PHE A 43 9.73 -4.66 39.36
N ARG A 44 9.33 -3.60 40.02
CA ARG A 44 8.88 -3.62 41.43
C ARG A 44 7.69 -2.67 41.57
N ASP A 45 6.68 -3.10 42.29
CA ASP A 45 5.48 -2.32 42.58
C ASP A 45 4.86 -1.68 41.30
N GLY A 46 4.87 -2.45 40.20
CA GLY A 46 4.35 -2.01 38.93
C GLY A 46 5.22 -1.02 38.15
N LYS A 47 6.43 -0.71 38.60
CA LYS A 47 7.37 0.21 37.90
C LYS A 47 8.60 -0.55 37.43
N ALA A 48 9.03 -0.22 36.22
CA ALA A 48 10.31 -0.68 35.67
C ALA A 48 11.44 0.15 36.30
N TYR A 49 12.48 -0.53 36.79
CA TYR A 49 13.63 0.11 37.45
C TYR A 49 14.90 -0.04 36.64
N ASP A 50 15.35 -1.27 36.40
CA ASP A 50 16.63 -1.56 35.77
C ASP A 50 16.44 -2.46 34.55
N VAL A 51 17.30 -2.29 33.55
CA VAL A 51 17.43 -3.17 32.37
C VAL A 51 18.85 -3.70 32.36
N LEU A 52 19.00 -5.01 32.44
CA LEU A 52 20.29 -5.67 32.36
C LEU A 52 20.45 -6.26 30.93
N GLY A 53 21.54 -5.87 30.30
CA GLY A 53 21.95 -6.38 28.98
C GLY A 53 22.55 -7.78 29.06
N PRO A 54 23.05 -8.29 27.91
CA PRO A 54 23.68 -9.60 27.82
C PRO A 54 24.82 -9.79 28.84
N GLY A 55 24.93 -11.01 29.34
CA GLY A 55 25.99 -11.40 30.25
C GLY A 55 25.51 -12.13 31.51
N ARG A 56 26.44 -12.32 32.42
CA ARG A 56 26.23 -12.95 33.73
C ARG A 56 26.24 -11.90 34.81
N HIS A 57 25.13 -11.71 35.49
CA HIS A 57 24.93 -10.71 36.51
C HIS A 57 24.68 -11.39 37.85
N VAL A 58 25.41 -11.00 38.87
CA VAL A 58 25.12 -11.39 40.26
C VAL A 58 24.16 -10.35 40.82
N LEU A 59 22.97 -10.78 41.20
CA LEU A 59 21.92 -9.89 41.71
C LEU A 59 22.28 -9.47 43.16
N SER A 60 22.91 -8.31 43.25
CA SER A 60 23.33 -7.67 44.46
C SER A 60 22.98 -6.19 44.48
N THR A 61 23.06 -5.54 45.63
CA THR A 61 22.80 -4.11 45.76
C THR A 61 23.67 -3.23 44.84
N LEU A 62 24.83 -3.71 44.44
CA LEU A 62 25.76 -2.95 43.57
C LEU A 62 25.35 -2.95 42.11
N ASN A 63 24.67 -4.01 41.67
CA ASN A 63 24.33 -4.20 40.24
C ASN A 63 22.92 -3.74 39.86
N LEU A 64 22.13 -3.30 40.85
CA LEU A 64 20.76 -2.82 40.69
C LEU A 64 20.55 -1.48 41.41
N PRO A 65 21.23 -0.41 41.00
CA PRO A 65 21.31 0.84 41.74
C PRO A 65 19.96 1.54 41.93
N LEU A 66 19.05 1.47 40.96
CA LEU A 66 17.73 2.07 41.07
C LEU A 66 16.80 1.23 41.96
N LEU A 67 16.80 -0.08 41.80
CA LEU A 67 16.04 -1.00 42.64
C LEU A 67 16.54 -0.97 44.07
N THR A 68 17.86 -0.88 44.26
CA THR A 68 18.50 -0.79 45.60
C THR A 68 18.19 0.51 46.31
N LYS A 69 18.16 1.66 45.64
CA LYS A 69 17.74 2.93 46.22
C LYS A 69 16.31 2.86 46.76
N ALA A 70 15.42 2.20 46.03
CA ALA A 70 14.05 1.98 46.49
C ALA A 70 13.97 0.97 47.66
N TYR A 71 14.91 0.03 47.74
CA TYR A 71 14.95 -1.01 48.78
C TYR A 71 15.58 -0.54 50.10
N ASN A 72 16.71 0.16 50.03
CA ASN A 72 17.44 0.61 51.25
C ASN A 72 16.67 1.61 52.11
N LEU A 73 15.57 2.15 51.59
CA LEU A 73 14.71 3.04 52.38
C LEU A 73 13.80 2.31 53.38
N VAL A 74 13.62 0.97 53.28
CA VAL A 74 12.56 0.28 54.01
C VAL A 74 12.97 -1.00 54.75
N TYR A 75 13.87 -1.89 54.21
CA TYR A 75 14.17 -3.18 54.89
C TYR A 75 15.51 -3.82 54.49
N SER A 76 16.11 -4.53 55.44
CA SER A 76 17.36 -5.30 55.31
C SER A 76 17.12 -6.81 55.11
N GLU A 77 15.93 -7.23 54.70
CA GLU A 77 15.60 -8.66 54.62
C GLU A 77 15.75 -9.23 53.21
N THR A 78 16.35 -10.44 53.13
CA THR A 78 16.47 -11.29 51.94
C THR A 78 15.45 -12.44 52.04
N PRO A 79 14.72 -12.81 50.96
CA PRO A 79 14.85 -12.39 49.55
C PRO A 79 14.18 -11.04 49.25
N PHE A 80 14.62 -10.39 48.18
CA PHE A 80 13.93 -9.19 47.70
C PHE A 80 12.87 -9.54 46.67
N LYS A 81 11.74 -8.79 46.66
CA LYS A 81 10.64 -8.99 45.72
C LYS A 81 10.86 -8.14 44.45
N ALA A 82 10.99 -8.80 43.33
CA ALA A 82 11.05 -8.16 42.01
C ALA A 82 10.55 -9.10 40.91
N THR A 83 9.83 -8.58 39.97
CA THR A 83 9.48 -9.32 38.77
C THR A 83 10.57 -9.15 37.72
N ILE A 84 11.09 -10.25 37.18
CA ILE A 84 12.07 -10.27 36.12
C ILE A 84 11.37 -10.67 34.81
N ILE A 85 11.49 -9.81 33.81
CA ILE A 85 10.90 -10.04 32.49
C ILE A 85 12.02 -10.06 31.45
N PHE A 86 12.22 -11.19 30.81
CA PHE A 86 13.15 -11.32 29.70
C PHE A 86 12.47 -10.86 28.42
N VAL A 87 13.20 -10.13 27.60
CA VAL A 87 12.74 -9.63 26.31
C VAL A 87 13.74 -9.99 25.22
N SER A 88 13.26 -10.57 24.13
CA SER A 88 14.06 -10.88 22.96
C SER A 88 14.30 -9.62 22.14
N MET A 89 15.57 -9.35 21.83
CA MET A 89 16.02 -8.24 20.99
C MET A 89 16.26 -8.66 19.53
N LYS A 90 15.92 -9.92 19.19
CA LYS A 90 16.00 -10.42 17.82
C LYS A 90 15.05 -9.70 16.89
N GLN A 91 15.27 -9.87 15.61
CA GLN A 91 14.26 -9.51 14.60
C GLN A 91 13.19 -10.59 14.55
N HIS A 92 11.95 -10.16 14.59
CA HIS A 92 10.77 -11.01 14.49
C HIS A 92 10.00 -10.69 13.22
N LYS A 93 9.27 -11.69 12.71
CA LYS A 93 8.48 -11.59 11.49
C LYS A 93 7.00 -11.58 11.82
N GLY A 94 6.35 -10.45 11.53
CA GLY A 94 4.91 -10.32 11.59
C GLY A 94 4.24 -10.49 10.22
N ARG A 95 2.92 -10.70 10.22
CA ARG A 95 2.10 -10.83 9.02
C ARG A 95 0.93 -9.86 9.07
N PHE A 96 0.59 -9.30 7.94
CA PHE A 96 -0.60 -8.47 7.79
C PHE A 96 -1.40 -8.89 6.55
N GLY A 97 -2.66 -8.55 6.54
CA GLY A 97 -3.52 -8.82 5.39
C GLY A 97 -4.94 -8.32 5.62
N GLY A 98 -5.59 -8.00 4.52
CA GLY A 98 -6.93 -7.44 4.57
C GLY A 98 -7.52 -7.22 3.19
N GLN A 99 -8.58 -6.43 3.18
CA GLN A 99 -9.27 -6.00 1.97
C GLN A 99 -9.37 -4.47 1.98
N SER A 100 -9.25 -3.87 0.82
CA SER A 100 -9.34 -2.42 0.61
C SER A 100 -9.97 -2.12 -0.74
N GLN A 101 -10.10 -0.85 -1.03
CA GLN A 101 -10.45 -0.34 -2.36
C GLN A 101 -9.39 0.67 -2.78
N THR A 102 -9.07 0.66 -4.05
CA THR A 102 -8.20 1.66 -4.68
C THR A 102 -8.94 2.97 -4.91
N ARG A 103 -8.21 4.02 -5.33
CA ARG A 103 -8.80 5.31 -5.71
C ARG A 103 -9.89 5.19 -6.79
N ASP A 104 -9.76 4.25 -7.70
CA ASP A 104 -10.73 3.91 -8.75
C ASP A 104 -11.77 2.87 -8.31
N LEU A 105 -11.95 2.71 -6.98
CA LEU A 105 -12.94 1.85 -6.32
C LEU A 105 -12.81 0.36 -6.68
N ALA A 106 -11.67 -0.07 -7.19
CA ALA A 106 -11.42 -1.49 -7.44
C ALA A 106 -11.17 -2.23 -6.12
N PRO A 107 -11.87 -3.34 -5.86
CA PRO A 107 -11.65 -4.13 -4.66
C PRO A 107 -10.31 -4.85 -4.73
N ILE A 108 -9.53 -4.75 -3.65
CA ILE A 108 -8.22 -5.39 -3.50
C ILE A 108 -8.22 -6.26 -2.24
N LYS A 109 -7.63 -7.46 -2.37
CA LYS A 109 -7.14 -8.28 -1.27
C LYS A 109 -5.64 -8.17 -1.24
N PHE A 110 -5.08 -7.90 -0.07
CA PHE A 110 -3.65 -7.79 0.10
C PHE A 110 -3.18 -8.64 1.27
N HIS A 111 -1.96 -9.12 1.20
CA HIS A 111 -1.25 -9.76 2.29
C HIS A 111 0.25 -9.50 2.17
N GLY A 112 0.91 -9.55 3.30
CA GLY A 112 2.33 -9.28 3.36
C GLY A 112 2.92 -9.59 4.73
N MET A 113 4.19 -9.27 4.87
CA MET A 113 4.94 -9.43 6.09
C MET A 113 5.63 -8.12 6.49
N PHE A 114 5.94 -8.02 7.77
CA PHE A 114 6.78 -6.97 8.30
C PHE A 114 7.83 -7.55 9.22
N LEU A 115 8.98 -6.90 9.25
CA LEU A 115 10.07 -7.22 10.17
C LEU A 115 10.12 -6.15 11.25
N PHE A 116 10.20 -6.58 12.49
CA PHE A 116 10.28 -5.69 13.63
C PHE A 116 11.22 -6.25 14.70
N ARG A 117 11.65 -5.40 15.61
CA ARG A 117 12.34 -5.80 16.84
C ARG A 117 11.92 -4.91 18.00
N VAL A 118 12.17 -5.37 19.20
CA VAL A 118 12.03 -4.51 20.37
C VAL A 118 13.22 -3.54 20.42
N ASP A 119 12.93 -2.25 20.49
CA ASP A 119 13.93 -1.17 20.60
C ASP A 119 14.01 -0.65 22.04
N ASN A 120 12.86 -0.41 22.63
CA ASN A 120 12.77 -0.02 24.05
C ASN A 120 12.01 -1.08 24.86
N PRO A 121 12.71 -2.02 25.52
CA PRO A 121 12.08 -3.13 26.20
C PRO A 121 11.22 -2.70 27.40
N GLN A 122 11.58 -1.63 28.10
CA GLN A 122 10.76 -1.11 29.20
C GLN A 122 9.41 -0.60 28.70
N LEU A 123 9.44 0.22 27.65
CA LEU A 123 8.25 0.80 27.06
C LEU A 123 7.35 -0.30 26.46
N PHE A 124 7.95 -1.26 25.75
CA PHE A 124 7.22 -2.38 25.16
C PHE A 124 6.50 -3.23 26.23
N VAL A 125 7.18 -3.55 27.32
CA VAL A 125 6.55 -4.32 28.41
C VAL A 125 5.42 -3.54 29.05
N VAL A 126 5.58 -2.24 29.30
CA VAL A 126 4.56 -1.40 29.94
C VAL A 126 3.35 -1.19 29.04
N GLU A 127 3.55 -0.84 27.77
CA GLU A 127 2.49 -0.42 26.87
C GLU A 127 1.77 -1.60 26.19
N VAL A 128 2.46 -2.71 25.94
CA VAL A 128 1.94 -3.83 25.15
C VAL A 128 1.75 -5.10 25.96
N VAL A 129 2.80 -5.55 26.67
CA VAL A 129 2.78 -6.85 27.36
C VAL A 129 1.96 -6.80 28.65
N GLY A 130 2.11 -5.73 29.42
CA GLY A 130 1.43 -5.57 30.71
C GLY A 130 1.75 -6.70 31.68
N GLY A 131 0.72 -7.30 32.27
CA GLY A 131 0.86 -8.38 33.28
C GLY A 131 0.94 -9.79 32.69
N GLN A 132 1.08 -9.99 31.39
CA GLN A 132 1.11 -11.32 30.79
C GLN A 132 2.39 -12.08 31.14
N GLN A 133 2.29 -13.43 31.22
CA GLN A 133 3.41 -14.31 31.56
C GLN A 133 4.35 -14.54 30.38
N ALA A 134 3.80 -14.59 29.17
CA ALA A 134 4.53 -14.75 27.93
C ALA A 134 3.87 -13.92 26.83
N TYR A 135 4.66 -13.50 25.86
CA TYR A 135 4.19 -12.75 24.72
C TYR A 135 5.01 -13.16 23.48
N ASP A 136 4.32 -13.58 22.46
CA ASP A 136 4.89 -14.11 21.23
C ASP A 136 4.60 -13.19 20.02
N THR A 137 5.13 -13.58 18.88
CA THR A 137 4.94 -12.86 17.61
C THR A 137 3.47 -12.77 17.19
N ASP A 138 2.67 -13.81 17.44
CA ASP A 138 1.24 -13.79 17.12
C ASP A 138 0.46 -12.82 18.01
N SER A 139 0.84 -12.71 19.26
CA SER A 139 0.28 -11.72 20.20
C SER A 139 0.57 -10.29 19.74
N VAL A 140 1.81 -10.01 19.30
CA VAL A 140 2.17 -8.71 18.68
C VAL A 140 1.38 -8.48 17.41
N ASN A 141 1.26 -9.48 16.53
CA ASN A 141 0.47 -9.38 15.32
C ASN A 141 -0.98 -9.01 15.59
N ASN A 142 -1.61 -9.66 16.57
CA ASN A 142 -3.00 -9.38 16.94
C ASN A 142 -3.16 -7.96 17.48
N PHE A 143 -2.21 -7.50 18.28
CA PHE A 143 -2.20 -6.13 18.83
C PHE A 143 -2.04 -5.09 17.70
N LEU A 144 -1.11 -5.31 16.78
CA LEU A 144 -0.79 -4.37 15.71
C LEU A 144 -1.75 -4.41 14.51
N ARG A 145 -2.57 -5.45 14.40
CA ARG A 145 -3.44 -5.70 13.24
C ARG A 145 -4.31 -4.51 12.84
N GLY A 146 -4.86 -3.81 13.83
CA GLY A 146 -5.69 -2.63 13.58
C GLY A 146 -4.89 -1.50 12.95
N TYR A 147 -3.74 -1.17 13.52
CA TYR A 147 -2.84 -0.12 13.03
C TYR A 147 -2.36 -0.40 11.61
N PHE A 148 -1.90 -1.64 11.35
CA PHE A 148 -1.46 -2.04 10.01
C PHE A 148 -2.58 -1.90 8.97
N ASN A 149 -3.73 -2.49 9.25
CA ASN A 149 -4.83 -2.48 8.29
C ASN A 149 -5.29 -1.05 7.96
N GLU A 150 -5.41 -0.19 8.95
CA GLU A 150 -5.79 1.21 8.74
C GLU A 150 -4.79 1.94 7.83
N ARG A 151 -3.48 1.84 8.13
CA ARG A 151 -2.44 2.52 7.35
C ARG A 151 -2.31 1.96 5.93
N VAL A 152 -2.38 0.64 5.77
CA VAL A 152 -2.35 0.00 4.45
C VAL A 152 -3.56 0.40 3.62
N ILE A 153 -4.76 0.38 4.19
CA ILE A 153 -5.99 0.82 3.50
C ILE A 153 -5.87 2.27 3.06
N ALA A 154 -5.44 3.16 3.95
CA ALA A 154 -5.26 4.59 3.65
C ALA A 154 -4.21 4.83 2.56
N SER A 155 -3.12 4.07 2.55
CA SER A 155 -2.08 4.18 1.51
C SER A 155 -2.59 3.65 0.16
N ILE A 156 -3.22 2.47 0.12
CA ILE A 156 -3.77 1.89 -1.11
C ILE A 156 -4.82 2.81 -1.74
N ALA A 157 -5.68 3.45 -0.95
CA ALA A 157 -6.73 4.35 -1.43
C ALA A 157 -6.20 5.58 -2.21
N LYS A 158 -4.92 5.91 -2.09
CA LYS A 158 -4.27 7.00 -2.85
C LYS A 158 -3.98 6.62 -4.31
N TYR A 159 -3.92 5.34 -4.64
CA TYR A 159 -3.47 4.80 -5.93
C TYR A 159 -4.60 4.19 -6.73
N THR A 160 -4.46 4.18 -8.06
CA THR A 160 -5.30 3.35 -8.94
C THR A 160 -4.85 1.89 -8.86
N LEU A 161 -5.71 0.96 -9.29
CA LEU A 161 -5.37 -0.46 -9.30
C LEU A 161 -4.10 -0.74 -10.14
N VAL A 162 -3.95 -0.08 -11.27
CA VAL A 162 -2.75 -0.20 -12.13
C VAL A 162 -1.51 0.32 -11.42
N ASP A 163 -1.61 1.47 -10.73
CA ASP A 163 -0.49 2.07 -10.01
C ASP A 163 -0.04 1.19 -8.84
N VAL A 164 -0.98 0.56 -8.13
CA VAL A 164 -0.65 -0.34 -7.02
C VAL A 164 0.14 -1.54 -7.52
N TYR A 165 -0.29 -2.20 -8.61
CA TYR A 165 0.43 -3.33 -9.20
C TYR A 165 1.80 -2.94 -9.75
N GLY A 166 1.93 -1.74 -10.30
CA GLY A 166 3.20 -1.25 -10.87
C GLY A 166 4.20 -0.70 -9.86
N ASN A 167 3.77 -0.35 -8.64
CA ASN A 167 4.57 0.40 -7.67
C ASN A 167 4.45 -0.14 -6.24
N LEU A 168 4.42 -1.46 -6.07
CA LEU A 168 4.30 -2.09 -4.74
C LEU A 168 5.38 -1.67 -3.76
N ASP A 169 6.62 -1.51 -4.24
CA ASP A 169 7.73 -1.07 -3.40
C ASP A 169 7.51 0.34 -2.85
N LYS A 170 6.93 1.23 -3.64
CA LYS A 170 6.58 2.58 -3.22
C LYS A 170 5.48 2.57 -2.16
N VAL A 171 4.43 1.76 -2.36
CA VAL A 171 3.35 1.59 -1.39
C VAL A 171 3.90 1.01 -0.07
N SER A 172 4.80 0.01 -0.14
CA SER A 172 5.48 -0.56 1.03
C SER A 172 6.27 0.49 1.81
N ALA A 173 7.01 1.34 1.10
CA ALA A 173 7.81 2.40 1.70
C ALA A 173 6.94 3.46 2.39
N GLU A 174 5.81 3.86 1.78
CA GLU A 174 4.86 4.79 2.40
C GLU A 174 4.22 4.19 3.66
N VAL A 175 3.74 2.95 3.59
CA VAL A 175 3.17 2.25 4.76
C VAL A 175 4.19 2.15 5.88
N LYS A 176 5.46 1.84 5.58
CA LYS A 176 6.53 1.80 6.58
C LYS A 176 6.72 3.16 7.26
N LEU A 177 6.74 4.25 6.49
CA LEU A 177 6.89 5.61 7.04
C LEU A 177 5.70 6.00 7.92
N ASP A 178 4.48 5.69 7.49
CA ASP A 178 3.26 6.01 8.22
C ASP A 178 3.16 5.23 9.55
N LEU A 179 3.70 4.00 9.61
CA LEU A 179 3.69 3.13 10.80
C LEU A 179 4.88 3.38 11.75
N PHE A 180 5.92 4.07 11.31
CA PHE A 180 7.17 4.22 12.06
C PHE A 180 6.96 4.81 13.45
N GLU A 181 6.18 5.90 13.56
CA GLU A 181 5.90 6.53 14.85
C GLU A 181 4.97 5.69 15.73
N ASP A 182 4.03 4.97 15.15
CA ASP A 182 3.12 4.08 15.89
C ASP A 182 3.91 2.95 16.57
N PHE A 183 4.91 2.37 15.88
CA PHE A 183 5.81 1.36 16.47
C PHE A 183 6.70 1.94 17.57
N ARG A 184 7.28 3.12 17.35
CA ARG A 184 8.14 3.76 18.38
C ARG A 184 7.41 4.07 19.67
N ARG A 185 6.14 4.47 19.60
CA ARG A 185 5.31 4.76 20.78
C ARG A 185 5.16 3.57 21.72
N ILE A 186 5.25 2.36 21.20
CA ILE A 186 5.10 1.12 21.95
C ILE A 186 6.42 0.39 22.17
N GLY A 187 7.55 1.04 21.91
CA GLY A 187 8.88 0.50 22.11
C GLY A 187 9.35 -0.52 21.09
N LEU A 188 8.73 -0.54 19.91
CA LEU A 188 9.12 -1.37 18.75
C LEU A 188 9.82 -0.54 17.69
N GLU A 189 10.72 -1.17 16.93
CA GLU A 189 11.27 -0.65 15.68
C GLU A 189 10.73 -1.45 14.50
N LEU A 190 10.12 -0.77 13.54
CA LEU A 190 9.68 -1.35 12.27
C LEU A 190 10.85 -1.33 11.27
N ILE A 191 11.41 -2.50 10.99
CA ILE A 191 12.60 -2.64 10.14
C ILE A 191 12.23 -2.60 8.67
N ASP A 192 11.21 -3.39 8.27
CA ASP A 192 10.80 -3.49 6.87
C ASP A 192 9.33 -3.88 6.74
N VAL A 193 8.70 -3.49 5.62
CA VAL A 193 7.33 -3.88 5.25
C VAL A 193 7.35 -4.35 3.81
N LYS A 194 6.80 -5.54 3.55
CA LYS A 194 6.74 -6.12 2.21
C LYS A 194 5.37 -6.70 1.91
N PHE A 195 4.78 -6.28 0.81
CA PHE A 195 3.64 -6.98 0.24
C PHE A 195 4.12 -8.28 -0.42
N GLU A 196 3.54 -9.41 -0.03
CA GLU A 196 3.79 -10.72 -0.63
C GLU A 196 2.83 -10.99 -1.78
N GLY A 197 1.63 -10.40 -1.74
CA GLY A 197 0.65 -10.51 -2.80
C GLY A 197 -0.46 -9.49 -2.71
N ILE A 198 -0.91 -9.12 -3.90
CA ILE A 198 -2.12 -8.32 -4.09
C ILE A 198 -2.98 -9.04 -5.11
N ASP A 199 -4.26 -9.14 -4.83
CA ASP A 199 -5.24 -9.76 -5.71
C ASP A 199 -6.49 -8.90 -5.84
N THR A 200 -7.19 -9.05 -6.95
CA THR A 200 -8.46 -8.39 -7.20
C THR A 200 -9.49 -9.40 -7.72
N THR A 201 -10.73 -8.99 -7.86
CA THR A 201 -11.76 -9.90 -8.40
C THR A 201 -11.48 -10.25 -9.86
N PRO A 202 -11.94 -11.43 -10.34
CA PRO A 202 -11.74 -11.85 -11.72
C PRO A 202 -12.24 -10.83 -12.75
N GLU A 203 -13.34 -10.13 -12.45
CA GLU A 203 -13.91 -9.11 -13.32
C GLU A 203 -12.98 -7.91 -13.48
N TYR A 204 -12.36 -7.45 -12.38
CA TYR A 204 -11.40 -6.34 -12.42
C TYR A 204 -10.08 -6.75 -13.06
N ARG A 205 -9.64 -8.02 -12.89
CA ARG A 205 -8.46 -8.56 -13.54
C ARG A 205 -8.64 -8.61 -15.06
N GLU A 206 -9.80 -9.04 -15.54
CA GLU A 206 -10.15 -9.04 -16.95
C GLU A 206 -10.18 -7.61 -17.51
N ARG A 207 -10.77 -6.65 -16.78
CA ARG A 207 -10.76 -5.22 -17.18
C ARG A 207 -9.35 -4.66 -17.30
N LEU A 208 -8.46 -4.95 -16.34
CA LEU A 208 -7.06 -4.52 -16.39
C LEU A 208 -6.35 -5.07 -17.64
N PHE A 209 -6.56 -6.35 -17.94
CA PHE A 209 -5.98 -6.97 -19.11
C PHE A 209 -6.39 -6.23 -20.39
N TRP A 210 -7.68 -5.94 -20.54
CA TRP A 210 -8.19 -5.21 -21.71
C TRP A 210 -7.70 -3.77 -21.77
N ILE A 211 -7.68 -3.03 -20.66
CA ILE A 211 -7.16 -1.66 -20.61
C ILE A 211 -5.69 -1.61 -21.01
N ALA A 212 -4.89 -2.55 -20.52
CA ALA A 212 -3.46 -2.63 -20.84
C ALA A 212 -3.19 -2.95 -22.31
N HIS A 213 -4.05 -3.76 -22.96
CA HIS A 213 -3.84 -4.21 -24.34
C HIS A 213 -4.51 -3.32 -25.40
N THR A 214 -5.63 -2.68 -25.07
CA THR A 214 -6.40 -1.90 -26.05
C THR A 214 -6.29 -0.40 -25.85
N GLY A 215 -5.84 0.07 -24.71
CA GLY A 215 -5.77 1.50 -24.37
C GLY A 215 -7.14 2.20 -24.30
N ALA A 216 -8.25 1.46 -24.47
CA ALA A 216 -9.59 1.99 -24.62
C ALA A 216 -10.50 1.57 -23.46
N ALA A 217 -10.53 2.37 -22.40
CA ALA A 217 -11.48 2.19 -21.28
C ALA A 217 -12.96 2.15 -21.74
N THR A 218 -13.28 2.83 -22.84
CA THR A 218 -14.62 2.85 -23.45
C THR A 218 -15.02 1.51 -24.07
N GLU A 219 -14.08 0.74 -24.59
CA GLU A 219 -14.32 -0.59 -25.17
C GLU A 219 -14.68 -1.62 -24.08
N VAL A 220 -14.03 -1.51 -22.92
CA VAL A 220 -14.32 -2.39 -21.75
C VAL A 220 -15.71 -2.15 -21.18
N LEU A 221 -16.14 -0.89 -21.09
CA LEU A 221 -17.50 -0.55 -20.66
C LEU A 221 -18.56 -1.06 -21.65
N ARG A 222 -18.26 -1.05 -22.95
CA ARG A 222 -19.15 -1.62 -23.97
C ARG A 222 -19.25 -3.14 -23.86
N MET A 223 -18.15 -3.84 -23.64
CA MET A 223 -18.15 -5.30 -23.42
C MET A 223 -18.91 -5.71 -22.15
N ASP A 224 -18.78 -4.97 -21.06
CA ASP A 224 -19.54 -5.24 -19.84
C ASP A 224 -21.06 -5.06 -20.05
N THR A 225 -21.46 -4.04 -20.80
CA THR A 225 -22.88 -3.81 -21.13
C THR A 225 -23.42 -4.92 -22.04
N VAL A 226 -22.63 -5.42 -22.97
CA VAL A 226 -23.00 -6.55 -23.84
C VAL A 226 -23.09 -7.85 -23.06
N LYS A 227 -22.13 -8.13 -22.15
CA LYS A 227 -22.17 -9.30 -21.25
C LYS A 227 -23.40 -9.27 -20.31
N ALA A 228 -23.69 -8.12 -19.73
CA ALA A 228 -24.87 -7.94 -18.87
C ALA A 228 -26.18 -8.16 -19.66
N ALA A 229 -26.28 -7.56 -20.84
CA ALA A 229 -27.44 -7.70 -21.71
C ALA A 229 -27.63 -9.16 -22.20
N SER A 230 -26.54 -9.86 -22.57
CA SER A 230 -26.59 -11.25 -23.00
C SER A 230 -26.98 -12.20 -21.86
N LYS A 231 -26.55 -11.91 -20.62
CA LYS A 231 -26.90 -12.72 -19.44
C LYS A 231 -28.37 -12.58 -19.05
N GLU A 232 -28.94 -11.39 -19.22
CA GLU A 232 -30.39 -11.16 -18.99
C GLU A 232 -31.24 -11.74 -20.12
N LEU A 233 -30.80 -11.62 -21.37
CA LEU A 233 -31.48 -12.22 -22.53
C LEU A 233 -31.47 -13.75 -22.50
N GLY A 234 -30.44 -14.38 -21.93
CA GLY A 234 -30.37 -15.84 -21.76
C GLY A 234 -31.35 -16.42 -20.72
N LYS A 235 -31.94 -15.58 -19.88
CA LYS A 235 -32.94 -15.97 -18.87
C LYS A 235 -34.39 -15.99 -19.37
N SER A 236 -34.66 -15.46 -20.56
CA SER A 236 -36.03 -15.34 -21.12
C SER A 236 -36.22 -16.24 -22.34
N PRO A 237 -36.98 -17.36 -22.25
CA PRO A 237 -37.13 -18.33 -23.36
C PRO A 237 -37.99 -17.83 -24.53
N GLY A 238 -37.92 -16.61 -24.90
CA GLY A 238 -38.69 -16.07 -26.04
C GLY A 238 -38.12 -14.80 -26.65
N ALA A 239 -37.18 -14.17 -26.00
CA ALA A 239 -36.63 -12.88 -26.40
C ALA A 239 -35.33 -12.97 -27.24
N SER A 240 -34.81 -14.19 -27.44
CA SER A 240 -33.43 -14.40 -27.91
C SER A 240 -33.21 -14.09 -29.40
N LEU A 241 -34.23 -14.16 -30.24
CA LEU A 241 -34.07 -13.96 -31.69
C LEU A 241 -34.33 -12.51 -32.17
N GLY A 242 -35.21 -11.76 -31.52
CA GLY A 242 -35.54 -10.39 -31.93
C GLY A 242 -34.65 -9.32 -31.31
N ALA A 243 -34.30 -9.42 -30.03
CA ALA A 243 -33.52 -8.44 -29.30
C ALA A 243 -32.01 -8.51 -29.63
N GLY A 244 -31.48 -9.68 -29.92
CA GLY A 244 -30.08 -9.87 -30.30
C GLY A 244 -29.72 -9.18 -31.61
N MET A 245 -30.63 -9.15 -32.60
CA MET A 245 -30.39 -8.48 -33.86
C MET A 245 -30.48 -6.96 -33.79
N MET A 246 -31.22 -6.38 -32.83
CA MET A 246 -31.31 -4.93 -32.68
C MET A 246 -30.21 -4.29 -31.84
N ILE A 247 -29.60 -5.05 -30.91
CA ILE A 247 -28.58 -4.52 -29.99
C ILE A 247 -27.16 -4.65 -30.56
N ILE A 248 -26.87 -5.68 -31.35
CA ILE A 248 -25.53 -5.95 -31.84
C ILE A 248 -25.02 -4.95 -32.87
N PRO A 249 -25.79 -4.51 -33.89
CA PRO A 249 -25.28 -3.60 -34.90
C PRO A 249 -24.83 -2.22 -34.41
N PRO A 250 -25.55 -1.56 -33.48
CA PRO A 250 -25.09 -0.25 -32.99
C PRO A 250 -23.86 -0.31 -32.11
N LEU A 251 -23.54 -1.48 -31.51
CA LEU A 251 -22.40 -1.66 -30.63
C LEU A 251 -21.09 -1.97 -31.39
N PHE A 252 -21.16 -2.54 -32.55
CA PHE A 252 -19.99 -2.93 -33.36
C PHE A 252 -19.65 -1.98 -34.52
N TYR A 253 -20.57 -1.08 -34.90
CA TYR A 253 -20.25 -0.05 -35.86
C TYR A 253 -19.79 1.23 -35.15
N PRO A 254 -18.64 1.82 -35.56
CA PRO A 254 -18.31 3.17 -35.12
C PRO A 254 -19.48 4.09 -35.55
N PRO A 255 -19.86 5.07 -34.75
CA PRO A 255 -20.94 5.98 -35.12
C PRO A 255 -20.58 6.68 -36.40
N TYR A 256 -21.27 6.33 -37.51
CA TYR A 256 -21.24 7.13 -38.71
C TYR A 256 -21.79 8.52 -38.35
N PRO A 257 -21.14 9.60 -38.78
CA PRO A 257 -21.71 10.93 -38.62
C PRO A 257 -23.02 10.94 -39.41
N SER A 258 -24.14 10.99 -38.68
CA SER A 258 -25.47 11.15 -39.22
C SER A 258 -25.52 12.45 -40.03
N GLN A 259 -25.58 12.34 -41.37
CA GLN A 259 -26.01 13.44 -42.20
C GLN A 259 -27.48 13.67 -41.90
N GLN A 260 -27.80 14.73 -41.18
CA GLN A 260 -29.16 15.24 -41.04
C GLN A 260 -29.59 15.87 -42.37
N PRO A 261 -30.77 15.53 -42.91
CA PRO A 261 -31.37 16.30 -43.99
C PRO A 261 -31.77 17.69 -43.45
N SER A 262 -31.39 18.71 -44.19
CA SER A 262 -31.79 20.10 -44.00
C SER A 262 -33.31 20.26 -44.00
N ALA A 263 -33.86 20.85 -42.98
CA ALA A 263 -35.07 21.63 -43.05
C ALA A 263 -35.00 22.74 -41.97
N ALA A 264 -34.88 23.95 -42.42
CA ALA A 264 -35.02 25.19 -41.63
C ALA A 264 -36.48 25.70 -41.75
N PRO A 265 -36.84 26.84 -41.08
CA PRO A 265 -36.66 27.33 -39.74
C PRO A 265 -38.02 27.72 -39.09
N PRO A 266 -38.21 28.58 -38.08
CA PRO A 266 -37.65 29.92 -37.89
C PRO A 266 -37.25 30.29 -36.44
N ALA A 267 -36.54 31.40 -36.37
CA ALA A 267 -35.96 32.07 -35.22
C ALA A 267 -36.94 32.66 -34.18
N ILE A 268 -36.47 32.88 -32.94
CA ILE A 268 -36.53 34.12 -32.16
C ILE A 268 -35.54 34.05 -30.96
N PRO A 269 -35.04 35.18 -30.40
CA PRO A 269 -33.75 35.28 -29.73
C PRO A 269 -33.84 35.41 -28.20
N SER A 270 -32.77 35.15 -27.50
CA SER A 270 -32.28 35.98 -26.38
C SER A 270 -31.09 35.37 -25.67
N ALA A 271 -30.06 36.11 -25.66
CA ALA A 271 -28.95 36.38 -24.77
C ALA A 271 -28.85 35.63 -23.43
N THR A 272 -27.66 35.05 -23.17
CA THR A 272 -26.77 35.45 -22.07
C THR A 272 -25.52 34.57 -22.06
N GLY A 273 -24.38 35.19 -21.86
CA GLY A 273 -23.02 34.76 -22.12
C GLY A 273 -22.49 33.58 -21.32
N THR A 274 -21.63 32.87 -21.99
CA THR A 274 -20.65 31.94 -21.39
C THR A 274 -19.34 32.02 -22.18
N PRO A 275 -18.18 31.85 -21.53
CA PRO A 275 -16.88 32.18 -22.15
C PRO A 275 -16.48 31.18 -23.27
N PRO A 276 -15.58 31.56 -24.17
CA PRO A 276 -15.36 30.86 -25.42
C PRO A 276 -14.63 29.53 -25.23
N SER A 277 -15.29 28.44 -25.63
CA SER A 277 -14.66 27.17 -25.93
C SER A 277 -13.87 27.29 -27.23
N GLN A 278 -12.62 26.83 -27.21
CA GLN A 278 -11.75 26.77 -28.38
C GLN A 278 -12.40 25.96 -29.53
N PRO A 279 -12.24 26.37 -30.78
CA PRO A 279 -12.81 25.63 -31.91
C PRO A 279 -12.11 24.27 -32.08
N PRO A 280 -12.84 23.19 -32.49
CA PRO A 280 -12.27 21.89 -32.78
C PRO A 280 -11.25 22.03 -33.92
N GLY A 281 -10.01 21.68 -33.67
CA GLY A 281 -8.93 21.74 -34.64
C GLY A 281 -9.28 20.91 -35.89
N LYS A 282 -9.14 21.52 -37.09
CA LYS A 282 -9.33 20.84 -38.35
C LYS A 282 -8.35 19.67 -38.45
N GLY A 283 -8.88 18.48 -38.77
CA GLY A 283 -8.05 17.28 -38.99
C GLY A 283 -7.00 17.49 -40.08
N ILE A 284 -5.96 16.66 -40.09
CA ILE A 284 -4.87 16.71 -41.08
C ILE A 284 -5.22 15.79 -42.25
N VAL A 285 -5.32 16.35 -43.47
CA VAL A 285 -5.54 15.55 -44.69
C VAL A 285 -4.22 14.95 -45.15
N CYS A 286 -4.20 13.63 -45.38
CA CYS A 286 -3.01 12.94 -45.87
C CYS A 286 -2.72 13.34 -47.31
N PRO A 287 -1.50 13.80 -47.63
CA PRO A 287 -1.15 14.23 -49.02
C PRO A 287 -1.08 13.06 -50.02
N LYS A 288 -0.96 11.82 -49.52
CA LYS A 288 -0.84 10.64 -50.40
C LYS A 288 -2.18 9.97 -50.72
N CYS A 289 -3.10 9.86 -49.77
CA CYS A 289 -4.34 9.11 -49.96
C CYS A 289 -5.62 9.92 -49.67
N GLY A 290 -5.51 11.22 -49.36
CA GLY A 290 -6.66 12.09 -49.09
C GLY A 290 -7.43 11.83 -47.79
N THR A 291 -7.04 10.84 -47.03
CA THR A 291 -7.72 10.49 -45.76
C THR A 291 -7.52 11.56 -44.70
N MET A 292 -8.60 11.99 -44.06
CA MET A 292 -8.55 12.96 -42.96
C MET A 292 -8.13 12.25 -41.68
N ASN A 293 -7.08 12.75 -41.05
CA ASN A 293 -6.52 12.22 -39.78
C ASN A 293 -6.80 13.17 -38.61
N PRO A 294 -6.87 12.66 -37.38
CA PRO A 294 -7.08 13.50 -36.22
C PRO A 294 -5.97 14.55 -36.06
N PRO A 295 -6.27 15.69 -35.40
CA PRO A 295 -5.27 16.71 -35.10
C PRO A 295 -4.10 16.13 -34.32
N GLY A 296 -2.86 16.38 -34.77
CA GLY A 296 -1.65 15.88 -34.10
C GLY A 296 -1.23 14.45 -34.51
N ALA A 297 -1.88 13.80 -35.45
CA ALA A 297 -1.47 12.49 -35.94
C ALA A 297 -0.07 12.58 -36.61
N LYS A 298 0.86 11.73 -36.19
CA LYS A 298 2.21 11.65 -36.74
C LYS A 298 2.25 10.87 -38.07
N PHE A 299 1.35 9.90 -38.27
CA PHE A 299 1.23 9.04 -39.44
C PHE A 299 -0.23 8.94 -39.88
N CYS A 300 -0.43 8.77 -41.19
CA CYS A 300 -1.77 8.49 -41.69
C CYS A 300 -2.23 7.09 -41.30
N TYR A 301 -3.38 6.98 -40.66
CA TYR A 301 -3.90 5.69 -40.19
C TYR A 301 -4.32 4.75 -41.32
N ASN A 302 -4.56 5.29 -42.53
CA ASN A 302 -4.96 4.49 -43.69
C ASN A 302 -3.77 3.98 -44.54
N CYS A 303 -2.72 4.82 -44.74
CA CYS A 303 -1.62 4.45 -45.63
C CYS A 303 -0.22 4.54 -45.00
N GLY A 304 -0.11 4.85 -43.71
CA GLY A 304 1.15 4.92 -42.97
C GLY A 304 2.08 6.09 -43.35
N THR A 305 1.67 7.00 -44.23
CA THR A 305 2.50 8.14 -44.66
C THR A 305 2.75 9.09 -43.49
N PRO A 306 4.01 9.55 -43.22
CA PRO A 306 4.29 10.52 -42.19
C PRO A 306 3.54 11.84 -42.44
N LEU A 307 2.92 12.39 -41.39
CA LEU A 307 2.17 13.65 -41.41
C LEU A 307 2.91 14.79 -40.71
N THR A 308 4.13 14.53 -40.24
CA THR A 308 5.02 15.50 -39.60
C THR A 308 6.34 15.64 -40.31
N LYS A 309 6.99 16.82 -40.19
CA LYS A 309 8.34 17.10 -40.67
C LYS A 309 9.20 17.65 -39.55
N LYS A 310 10.52 17.45 -39.61
CA LYS A 310 11.46 18.03 -38.67
C LYS A 310 11.86 19.46 -39.05
N CYS A 311 11.86 20.35 -38.06
CA CYS A 311 12.35 21.71 -38.29
C CYS A 311 13.88 21.71 -38.40
N PRO A 312 14.45 22.28 -39.50
CA PRO A 312 15.90 22.30 -39.69
C PRO A 312 16.66 23.18 -38.72
N LYS A 313 15.98 24.13 -38.03
CA LYS A 313 16.60 25.05 -37.06
C LYS A 313 16.63 24.51 -35.65
N CYS A 314 15.57 23.83 -35.20
CA CYS A 314 15.45 23.38 -33.81
C CYS A 314 15.23 21.87 -33.63
N GLY A 315 15.10 21.10 -34.73
CA GLY A 315 14.92 19.66 -34.67
C GLY A 315 13.54 19.16 -34.26
N ASN A 316 12.65 20.03 -33.79
CA ASN A 316 11.32 19.65 -33.33
C ASN A 316 10.41 19.19 -34.47
N GLU A 317 9.56 18.22 -34.20
CA GLU A 317 8.55 17.73 -35.16
C GLU A 317 7.39 18.71 -35.23
N VAL A 318 7.00 19.05 -36.46
CA VAL A 318 5.89 19.96 -36.76
C VAL A 318 4.98 19.34 -37.83
N PRO A 319 3.70 19.69 -37.91
CA PRO A 319 2.82 19.19 -38.97
C PRO A 319 3.36 19.49 -40.37
N LEU A 320 3.16 18.59 -41.33
CA LEU A 320 3.63 18.73 -42.69
C LEU A 320 3.14 20.04 -43.39
N ASN A 321 1.93 20.45 -43.06
CA ASN A 321 1.27 21.65 -43.60
C ASN A 321 1.62 22.95 -42.79
N ALA A 322 2.51 22.87 -41.81
CA ALA A 322 2.91 24.07 -41.05
C ALA A 322 3.76 24.99 -41.89
N ASN A 323 3.39 26.27 -41.97
CA ASN A 323 4.15 27.33 -42.63
C ASN A 323 5.27 27.90 -41.73
N PHE A 324 5.14 27.74 -40.43
CA PHE A 324 6.12 28.18 -39.41
C PHE A 324 6.32 27.12 -38.35
N CYS A 325 7.52 27.06 -37.83
CA CYS A 325 7.79 26.21 -36.65
C CYS A 325 7.26 26.92 -35.37
N PRO A 326 6.33 26.33 -34.64
CA PRO A 326 5.75 26.94 -33.43
C PRO A 326 6.76 27.09 -32.30
N PHE A 327 7.88 26.35 -32.32
CA PHE A 327 8.89 26.37 -31.30
C PHE A 327 10.00 27.39 -31.48
N CYS A 328 10.39 27.71 -32.73
CA CYS A 328 11.53 28.58 -33.02
C CYS A 328 11.25 29.67 -34.08
N GLY A 329 10.03 29.74 -34.60
CA GLY A 329 9.63 30.73 -35.59
C GLY A 329 10.21 30.53 -37.00
N TYR A 330 10.92 29.42 -37.27
CA TYR A 330 11.48 29.14 -38.59
C TYR A 330 10.37 29.02 -39.66
N ARG A 331 10.52 29.78 -40.73
CA ARG A 331 9.56 29.76 -41.86
C ARG A 331 9.96 28.67 -42.86
N PHE A 332 9.04 27.74 -43.15
CA PHE A 332 9.25 26.74 -44.20
C PHE A 332 8.91 27.37 -45.55
N THR A 333 9.92 27.53 -46.41
CA THR A 333 9.72 27.86 -47.81
C THR A 333 9.25 26.63 -48.56
N GLN A 334 8.19 26.76 -49.34
CA GLN A 334 7.69 25.72 -50.23
C GLN A 334 8.72 25.35 -51.28
#